data_a2b38cc155f7c4a558a4c0fbd6fdbf4d
#
_entry.id   a2b38cc155f7c4a558a4c0fbd6fdbf4d
#
_cell.length_a   1.000
_cell.length_b   1.000
_cell.length_c   1.000
_cell.angle_alpha   90.00
_cell.angle_beta   90.00
_cell.angle_gamma   90.00
#
_symmetry.space_group_name_H-M   'P 1'
#
loop_
_entity.id
_entity.type
_entity.pdbx_description
1 polymer ?
#
loop_
_entity_poly.entity_id
_entity_poly.type
_entity_poly.pdbx_seq_one_letter_code
_entity_poly.pdbx_strand_id
1 'polypeptide(L)'
;FDEEGWQPAFRDFIPQMTVEMFLQMPFAEEYRKKAADPDGFPALVAKLIQLEKEPMAWKEDVRSLEIPVLIVSGDADVATLEHTVEMFRLLGGGVMGDMGQPLPASRLAILPATSHTAVINQTELLLGFVEPFLNDETPKGFFQ
;
A
#
# COMPACT_ATOMS: atom_id res chain seq x y z
N PHE A 1 -7.41 2.28 -5.42
CA PHE A 1 -7.97 1.97 -6.74
C PHE A 1 -9.16 2.85 -7.10
N ASP A 2 -9.63 3.68 -6.20
CA ASP A 2 -10.55 4.77 -6.49
C ASP A 2 -10.35 5.94 -5.51
N GLU A 3 -10.83 7.14 -5.90
CA GLU A 3 -10.59 8.38 -5.15
C GLU A 3 -11.31 8.42 -3.80
N GLU A 4 -12.38 7.64 -3.63
CA GLU A 4 -13.12 7.53 -2.37
C GLU A 4 -12.33 6.78 -1.30
N GLY A 5 -11.30 6.03 -1.72
CA GLY A 5 -10.41 5.30 -0.82
C GLY A 5 -9.45 6.17 -0.02
N TRP A 6 -9.25 7.43 -0.38
CA TRP A 6 -8.39 8.34 0.37
C TRP A 6 -9.10 8.93 1.59
N GLN A 7 -8.35 9.14 2.67
CA GLN A 7 -8.80 9.97 3.78
C GLN A 7 -9.14 11.38 3.26
N PRO A 8 -10.22 12.02 3.74
CA PRO A 8 -10.65 13.34 3.24
C PRO A 8 -9.52 14.38 3.27
N ALA A 9 -8.74 14.42 4.35
CA ALA A 9 -7.64 15.36 4.49
C ALA A 9 -6.54 15.16 3.44
N PHE A 10 -6.27 13.90 3.05
CA PHE A 10 -5.29 13.62 2.00
C PHE A 10 -5.83 13.96 0.62
N ARG A 11 -7.08 13.62 0.34
CA ARG A 11 -7.76 13.99 -0.91
C ARG A 11 -7.79 15.50 -1.13
N ASP A 12 -8.06 16.28 -0.07
CA ASP A 12 -8.04 17.75 -0.12
C ASP A 12 -6.62 18.32 -0.29
N PHE A 13 -5.59 17.57 0.09
CA PHE A 13 -4.19 17.94 -0.05
C PHE A 13 -3.64 17.69 -1.47
N ILE A 14 -4.07 16.63 -2.17
CA ILE A 14 -3.56 16.25 -3.50
C ILE A 14 -3.51 17.42 -4.49
N PRO A 15 -4.56 18.25 -4.65
CA PRO A 15 -4.52 19.39 -5.57
C PRO A 15 -3.49 20.46 -5.20
N GLN A 16 -3.05 20.50 -3.95
CA GLN A 16 -2.11 21.49 -3.40
C GLN A 16 -0.65 21.04 -3.52
N MET A 17 -0.38 19.80 -3.92
CA MET A 17 0.96 19.28 -4.08
C MET A 17 1.74 20.05 -5.13
N THR A 18 2.96 20.47 -4.78
CA THR A 18 3.90 21.14 -5.70
C THR A 18 5.27 20.45 -5.66
N VAL A 19 6.05 20.60 -6.72
CA VAL A 19 7.42 20.05 -6.78
C VAL A 19 8.28 20.66 -5.67
N GLU A 20 8.13 21.94 -5.38
CA GLU A 20 8.89 22.68 -4.36
C GLU A 20 8.70 22.08 -2.97
N MET A 21 7.48 21.65 -2.63
CA MET A 21 7.22 20.96 -1.34
C MET A 21 8.05 19.69 -1.20
N PHE A 22 8.10 18.88 -2.24
CA PHE A 22 8.83 17.61 -2.24
C PHE A 22 10.35 17.82 -2.26
N LEU A 23 10.85 18.87 -2.89
CA LEU A 23 12.29 19.19 -2.90
C LEU A 23 12.84 19.52 -1.50
N GLN A 24 11.98 19.92 -0.57
CA GLN A 24 12.36 20.24 0.82
C GLN A 24 12.30 19.02 1.75
N MET A 25 11.80 17.87 1.28
CA MET A 25 11.68 16.68 2.09
C MET A 25 12.99 15.87 2.15
N PRO A 26 13.24 15.14 3.25
CA PRO A 26 14.50 14.38 3.43
C PRO A 26 14.80 13.38 2.30
N PHE A 27 13.79 12.78 1.71
CA PHE A 27 13.96 11.82 0.63
C PHE A 27 14.47 12.45 -0.67
N ALA A 28 14.37 13.75 -0.87
CA ALA A 28 14.98 14.45 -2.01
C ALA A 28 16.51 14.36 -1.97
N GLU A 29 17.10 14.45 -0.78
CA GLU A 29 18.54 14.25 -0.59
C GLU A 29 18.94 12.80 -0.79
N GLU A 30 18.16 11.86 -0.28
CA GLU A 30 18.40 10.43 -0.47
C GLU A 30 18.32 10.02 -1.95
N TYR A 31 17.38 10.59 -2.70
CA TYR A 31 17.31 10.40 -4.15
C TYR A 31 18.60 10.85 -4.83
N ARG A 32 19.07 12.08 -4.54
CA ARG A 32 20.29 12.61 -5.15
C ARG A 32 21.53 11.76 -4.87
N LYS A 33 21.59 11.11 -3.69
CA LYS A 33 22.70 10.23 -3.32
C LYS A 33 22.70 8.90 -4.07
N LYS A 34 21.54 8.41 -4.48
CA LYS A 34 21.37 7.02 -4.97
C LYS A 34 21.00 6.94 -6.46
N ALA A 35 20.42 7.98 -7.03
CA ALA A 35 19.93 7.96 -8.40
C ALA A 35 21.08 8.07 -9.42
N ALA A 36 20.93 7.37 -10.56
CA ALA A 36 21.83 7.50 -11.69
C ALA A 36 21.80 8.91 -12.32
N ASP A 37 20.66 9.60 -12.22
CA ASP A 37 20.49 11.01 -12.57
C ASP A 37 20.03 11.80 -11.32
N PRO A 38 20.97 12.37 -10.56
CA PRO A 38 20.65 13.13 -9.35
C PRO A 38 19.77 14.36 -9.58
N ASP A 39 19.82 14.93 -10.76
CA ASP A 39 19.06 16.15 -11.14
C ASP A 39 17.66 15.80 -11.66
N GLY A 40 17.35 14.53 -11.87
CA GLY A 40 16.06 14.05 -12.37
C GLY A 40 14.91 14.09 -11.36
N PHE A 41 15.18 14.36 -10.07
CA PHE A 41 14.17 14.35 -9.01
C PHE A 41 12.97 15.29 -9.25
N PRO A 42 13.14 16.55 -9.66
CA PRO A 42 12.01 17.44 -9.94
C PRO A 42 11.09 16.90 -11.04
N ALA A 43 11.66 16.32 -12.09
CA ALA A 43 10.88 15.75 -13.20
C ALA A 43 10.12 14.48 -12.77
N LEU A 44 10.73 13.65 -11.92
CA LEU A 44 10.05 12.48 -11.31
C LEU A 44 8.87 12.94 -10.47
N VAL A 45 9.09 13.88 -9.54
CA VAL A 45 8.04 14.40 -8.65
C VAL A 45 6.89 15.02 -9.46
N ALA A 46 7.18 15.79 -10.51
CA ALA A 46 6.14 16.36 -11.37
C ALA A 46 5.24 15.27 -11.99
N LYS A 47 5.83 14.16 -12.44
CA LYS A 47 5.08 13.01 -12.98
C LYS A 47 4.24 12.32 -11.90
N LEU A 48 4.77 12.14 -10.69
CA LEU A 48 4.05 11.53 -9.57
C LEU A 48 2.86 12.40 -9.15
N ILE A 49 3.05 13.73 -9.03
CA ILE A 49 1.95 14.66 -8.73
C ILE A 49 0.88 14.62 -9.82
N GLN A 50 1.26 14.50 -11.08
CA GLN A 50 0.31 14.35 -12.17
C GLN A 50 -0.47 13.05 -12.05
N LEU A 51 0.22 11.94 -11.76
CA LEU A 51 -0.42 10.62 -11.57
C LEU A 51 -1.45 10.64 -10.43
N GLU A 52 -1.14 11.29 -9.30
CA GLU A 52 -2.08 11.42 -8.18
C GLU A 52 -3.33 12.25 -8.51
N LYS A 53 -3.27 13.08 -9.55
CA LYS A 53 -4.40 13.90 -10.03
C LYS A 53 -5.21 13.21 -11.13
N GLU A 54 -4.74 12.09 -11.66
CA GLU A 54 -5.48 11.32 -12.64
C GLU A 54 -6.62 10.54 -11.97
N PRO A 55 -7.80 10.45 -12.61
CA PRO A 55 -8.88 9.65 -12.08
C PRO A 55 -8.47 8.18 -11.92
N MET A 56 -8.74 7.62 -10.75
CA MET A 56 -8.47 6.20 -10.48
C MET A 56 -9.76 5.40 -10.59
N ALA A 57 -9.79 4.36 -11.41
CA ALA A 57 -10.93 3.47 -11.58
C ALA A 57 -10.48 2.02 -11.81
N TRP A 58 -9.59 1.51 -10.94
CA TRP A 58 -8.91 0.22 -11.12
C TRP A 58 -9.58 -0.96 -10.41
N LYS A 59 -10.81 -0.82 -9.98
CA LYS A 59 -11.52 -1.85 -9.19
C LYS A 59 -11.60 -3.19 -9.92
N GLU A 60 -11.95 -3.15 -11.21
CA GLU A 60 -12.05 -4.37 -12.02
C GLU A 60 -10.67 -4.94 -12.35
N ASP A 61 -9.65 -4.09 -12.53
CA ASP A 61 -8.27 -4.55 -12.74
C ASP A 61 -7.76 -5.27 -11.50
N VAL A 62 -7.98 -4.72 -10.29
CA VAL A 62 -7.63 -5.38 -9.01
C VAL A 62 -8.35 -6.72 -8.88
N ARG A 63 -9.65 -6.78 -9.21
CA ARG A 63 -10.44 -8.02 -9.15
C ARG A 63 -9.92 -9.08 -10.12
N SER A 64 -9.35 -8.66 -11.25
CA SER A 64 -8.84 -9.57 -12.29
C SER A 64 -7.45 -10.15 -11.99
N LEU A 65 -6.78 -9.72 -10.91
CA LEU A 65 -5.48 -10.25 -10.54
C LEU A 65 -5.60 -11.70 -10.08
N GLU A 66 -4.88 -12.58 -10.76
CA GLU A 66 -4.83 -14.03 -10.46
C GLU A 66 -3.63 -14.40 -9.57
N ILE A 67 -2.75 -13.45 -9.30
CA ILE A 67 -1.57 -13.65 -8.45
C ILE A 67 -1.91 -13.36 -6.96
N PRO A 68 -1.28 -14.03 -6.00
CA PRO A 68 -1.37 -13.66 -4.60
C PRO A 68 -0.86 -12.25 -4.36
N VAL A 69 -1.57 -11.49 -3.52
CA VAL A 69 -1.20 -10.12 -3.14
C VAL A 69 -1.14 -10.01 -1.63
N LEU A 70 -0.04 -9.47 -1.10
CA LEU A 70 0.05 -9.06 0.30
C LEU A 70 -0.18 -7.56 0.39
N ILE A 71 -1.24 -7.16 1.08
CA ILE A 71 -1.51 -5.76 1.44
C ILE A 71 -0.99 -5.54 2.85
N VAL A 72 -0.16 -4.50 3.01
CA VAL A 72 0.28 -4.01 4.33
C VAL A 72 -0.03 -2.53 4.42
N SER A 73 -0.78 -2.12 5.43
CA SER A 73 -1.21 -0.74 5.66
C SER A 73 -1.12 -0.39 7.14
N GLY A 74 -0.99 0.88 7.47
CA GLY A 74 -1.15 1.36 8.84
C GLY A 74 -2.62 1.59 9.20
N ASP A 75 -2.95 1.57 10.49
CA ASP A 75 -4.30 1.91 10.96
C ASP A 75 -4.59 3.42 10.95
N ALA A 76 -3.56 4.24 10.70
CA ALA A 76 -3.61 5.69 10.52
C ALA A 76 -3.04 6.11 9.15
N ASP A 77 -3.31 5.32 8.11
CA ASP A 77 -2.81 5.52 6.75
C ASP A 77 -3.59 6.63 6.01
N VAL A 78 -3.06 7.08 4.87
CA VAL A 78 -3.75 7.99 3.94
C VAL A 78 -4.91 7.31 3.21
N ALA A 79 -4.85 6.00 3.04
CA ALA A 79 -5.98 5.19 2.61
C ALA A 79 -6.92 4.89 3.79
N THR A 80 -8.24 4.87 3.54
CA THR A 80 -9.21 4.47 4.54
C THR A 80 -9.11 2.96 4.82
N LEU A 81 -9.40 2.55 6.05
CA LEU A 81 -9.41 1.12 6.40
C LEU A 81 -10.47 0.35 5.60
N GLU A 82 -11.63 0.98 5.37
CA GLU A 82 -12.71 0.41 4.56
C GLU A 82 -12.24 0.08 3.16
N HIS A 83 -11.50 1.00 2.53
CA HIS A 83 -10.94 0.81 1.19
C HIS A 83 -9.87 -0.29 1.16
N THR A 84 -8.99 -0.31 2.16
CA THR A 84 -7.97 -1.37 2.30
C THR A 84 -8.61 -2.75 2.43
N VAL A 85 -9.67 -2.86 3.23
CA VAL A 85 -10.45 -4.11 3.39
C VAL A 85 -11.22 -4.46 2.12
N GLU A 86 -11.79 -3.48 1.42
CA GLU A 86 -12.45 -3.72 0.14
C GLU A 86 -11.48 -4.28 -0.89
N MET A 87 -10.29 -3.69 -1.02
CA MET A 87 -9.24 -4.19 -1.91
C MET A 87 -8.88 -5.65 -1.58
N PHE A 88 -8.71 -5.97 -0.31
CA PHE A 88 -8.45 -7.35 0.12
C PHE A 88 -9.58 -8.32 -0.27
N ARG A 89 -10.85 -7.88 -0.15
CA ARG A 89 -12.00 -8.70 -0.57
C ARG A 89 -12.06 -8.91 -2.07
N LEU A 90 -11.72 -7.90 -2.88
CA LEU A 90 -11.63 -8.04 -4.34
C LEU A 90 -10.60 -9.10 -4.75
N LEU A 91 -9.53 -9.26 -3.96
CA LEU A 91 -8.47 -10.25 -4.14
C LEU A 91 -8.80 -11.62 -3.53
N GLY A 92 -10.07 -11.87 -3.18
CA GLY A 92 -10.54 -13.14 -2.63
C GLY A 92 -10.38 -13.30 -1.12
N GLY A 93 -9.96 -12.24 -0.41
CA GLY A 93 -9.79 -12.26 1.03
C GLY A 93 -11.07 -12.05 1.84
N GLY A 94 -10.95 -12.07 3.17
CA GLY A 94 -12.07 -11.85 4.08
C GLY A 94 -13.04 -13.02 4.19
N VAL A 95 -12.57 -14.22 3.87
CA VAL A 95 -13.32 -15.48 4.00
C VAL A 95 -12.84 -16.26 5.22
N MET A 96 -13.67 -17.18 5.71
CA MET A 96 -13.31 -18.06 6.83
C MET A 96 -12.31 -19.11 6.36
N GLY A 97 -11.19 -19.26 7.06
CA GLY A 97 -10.13 -20.21 6.77
C GLY A 97 -10.04 -21.39 7.73
N ASP A 98 -11.11 -21.67 8.49
CA ASP A 98 -11.21 -22.79 9.44
C ASP A 98 -12.22 -23.84 8.99
N MET A 99 -12.38 -24.92 9.76
CA MET A 99 -13.34 -26.00 9.51
C MET A 99 -13.17 -26.66 8.13
N GLY A 100 -11.92 -26.81 7.67
CA GLY A 100 -11.60 -27.42 6.39
C GLY A 100 -11.74 -26.49 5.19
N GLN A 101 -11.98 -25.19 5.41
CA GLN A 101 -11.94 -24.21 4.34
C GLN A 101 -10.49 -23.76 4.10
N PRO A 102 -10.06 -23.57 2.85
CA PRO A 102 -8.72 -23.08 2.54
C PRO A 102 -8.57 -21.61 2.93
N LEU A 103 -7.35 -21.22 3.29
CA LEU A 103 -6.99 -19.81 3.41
C LEU A 103 -6.95 -19.15 2.04
N PRO A 104 -7.32 -17.86 1.92
CA PRO A 104 -7.13 -17.11 0.69
C PRO A 104 -5.63 -16.95 0.39
N ALA A 105 -5.27 -16.97 -0.89
CA ALA A 105 -3.88 -16.78 -1.32
C ALA A 105 -3.37 -15.35 -1.04
N SER A 106 -4.26 -14.34 -1.20
CA SER A 106 -3.94 -12.96 -0.83
C SER A 106 -4.07 -12.74 0.67
N ARG A 107 -3.23 -11.86 1.21
CA ARG A 107 -3.12 -11.61 2.67
C ARG A 107 -3.24 -10.13 2.98
N LEU A 108 -3.67 -9.82 4.21
CA LEU A 108 -3.81 -8.47 4.73
C LEU A 108 -3.14 -8.35 6.10
N ALA A 109 -2.33 -7.32 6.27
CA ALA A 109 -1.81 -6.88 7.56
C ALA A 109 -2.12 -5.40 7.78
N ILE A 110 -2.72 -5.08 8.94
CA ILE A 110 -2.93 -3.70 9.39
C ILE A 110 -2.03 -3.48 10.59
N LEU A 111 -1.09 -2.53 10.47
CA LEU A 111 -0.12 -2.22 11.51
C LEU A 111 -0.70 -1.20 12.51
N PRO A 112 -0.70 -1.50 13.82
CA PRO A 112 -1.25 -0.60 14.82
C PRO A 112 -0.39 0.65 15.01
N ALA A 113 -1.02 1.80 15.29
CA ALA A 113 -0.39 3.10 15.54
C ALA A 113 0.59 3.53 14.43
N THR A 114 0.28 3.19 13.17
CA THR A 114 1.19 3.35 12.04
C THR A 114 0.56 4.25 10.97
N SER A 115 1.24 5.34 10.63
CA SER A 115 0.87 6.19 9.49
C SER A 115 1.47 5.66 8.18
N HIS A 116 1.04 6.19 7.04
CA HIS A 116 1.52 5.81 5.71
C HIS A 116 3.04 5.75 5.61
N THR A 117 3.73 6.82 5.97
CA THR A 117 5.19 6.90 5.89
C THR A 117 5.91 6.11 6.98
N ALA A 118 5.23 5.81 8.09
CA ALA A 118 5.82 5.05 9.20
C ALA A 118 5.88 3.53 8.91
N VAL A 119 5.10 3.02 7.96
CA VAL A 119 5.12 1.60 7.58
C VAL A 119 6.54 1.15 7.23
N ILE A 120 7.26 1.92 6.40
CA ILE A 120 8.61 1.55 5.95
C ILE A 120 9.66 1.55 7.07
N ASN A 121 9.40 2.23 8.19
CA ASN A 121 10.30 2.27 9.34
C ASN A 121 10.11 1.05 10.28
N GLN A 122 9.14 0.19 10.02
CA GLN A 122 8.87 -1.01 10.81
C GLN A 122 9.42 -2.28 10.15
N THR A 123 10.69 -2.25 9.74
CA THR A 123 11.34 -3.29 8.95
C THR A 123 11.16 -4.69 9.54
N GLU A 124 11.41 -4.89 10.82
CA GLU A 124 11.28 -6.20 11.49
C GLU A 124 9.85 -6.75 11.38
N LEU A 125 8.87 -5.88 11.59
CA LEU A 125 7.47 -6.26 11.51
C LEU A 125 7.05 -6.56 10.05
N LEU A 126 7.51 -5.75 9.10
CA LEU A 126 7.28 -5.98 7.68
C LEU A 126 7.85 -7.32 7.22
N LEU A 127 9.10 -7.63 7.57
CA LEU A 127 9.74 -8.90 7.23
C LEU A 127 8.98 -10.08 7.81
N GLY A 128 8.41 -9.95 9.02
CA GLY A 128 7.56 -10.96 9.62
C GLY A 128 6.29 -11.30 8.82
N PHE A 129 5.82 -10.43 7.94
CA PHE A 129 4.70 -10.70 7.02
C PHE A 129 5.18 -11.05 5.60
N VAL A 130 6.22 -10.36 5.13
CA VAL A 130 6.70 -10.50 3.74
C VAL A 130 7.39 -11.84 3.51
N GLU A 131 8.29 -12.26 4.40
CA GLU A 131 9.02 -13.53 4.24
C GLU A 131 8.09 -14.75 4.21
N PRO A 132 7.16 -14.95 5.17
CA PRO A 132 6.21 -16.05 5.10
C PRO A 132 5.29 -15.99 3.88
N PHE A 133 4.95 -14.78 3.41
CA PHE A 133 4.15 -14.63 2.19
C PHE A 133 4.92 -15.07 0.95
N LEU A 134 6.16 -14.64 0.78
CA LEU A 134 7.00 -15.02 -0.37
C LEU A 134 7.35 -16.51 -0.39
N ASN A 135 7.44 -17.15 0.77
CA ASN A 135 7.71 -18.56 0.93
C ASN A 135 6.45 -19.44 0.90
N ASP A 136 5.27 -18.83 0.70
CA ASP A 136 3.96 -19.51 0.78
C ASP A 136 3.74 -20.26 2.10
N GLU A 137 4.29 -19.72 3.19
CA GLU A 137 4.12 -20.28 4.53
C GLU A 137 2.80 -19.80 5.13
N THR A 138 2.02 -20.73 5.68
CA THR A 138 0.77 -20.43 6.36
C THR A 138 0.77 -21.01 7.77
N PRO A 139 0.32 -20.27 8.78
CA PRO A 139 0.08 -20.83 10.11
C PRO A 139 -0.97 -21.96 10.02
N LYS A 140 -0.72 -23.06 10.67
CA LYS A 140 -1.70 -24.15 10.75
C LYS A 140 -2.73 -23.85 11.83
N GLY A 141 -3.99 -23.88 11.46
CA GLY A 141 -5.09 -23.82 12.39
C GLY A 141 -5.32 -25.16 13.11
N PHE A 142 -6.20 -25.14 14.11
CA PHE A 142 -6.48 -26.33 14.91
C PHE A 142 -7.22 -27.43 14.11
N PHE A 143 -7.94 -27.04 13.05
CA PHE A 143 -8.74 -27.94 12.19
C PHE A 143 -8.20 -28.04 10.75
N GLN A 144 -6.95 -27.68 10.54
CA GLN A 144 -6.26 -27.76 9.23
C GLN A 144 -5.30 -28.96 9.17
#